data_89566f313793f74152f9ae53ad3ded7f
#
_entry.id   89566f313793f74152f9ae53ad3ded7f
#
_cell.length_a   1.000
_cell.length_b   1.000
_cell.length_c   1.000
_cell.angle_alpha   90.00
_cell.angle_beta   90.00
_cell.angle_gamma   90.00
#
_symmetry.space_group_name_H-M   'P 1'
#
loop_
_entity.id
_entity.type
_entity.pdbx_description
1 polymer ?
#
loop_
_entity_poly.entity_id
_entity_poly.type
_entity_poly.pdbx_seq_one_letter_code
_entity_poly.pdbx_strand_id
1 'polypeptide(L)'
;MSRLRLAALYAGGFLGPFGGAMTSSVLPEVGADFGVSAGAAASTLTGYMLPFSLLMLVSGTLGGRWGAVRAVRLAYVAYAVASVLCAVSWSLPALLAGRALQGAANAFTTPLLLAAVAAVAPRERLGRSLGLFASMQAAGQTFAPLLGGVAAEVSWRWAFAGATAVAAALALIGLPAAVPRGGQRPPLRSAWRPRTLRLAAAGFVAWGCLGGVSFLVALRLGDSFGLGAGQRGLVLTGFGLVAIVTARLTGWLVDRVGARWCARVGAVVGGLLLAGAGVLPSVVVVGALWAAAGAFSQAVVVGLNALVLSTEEGNPGGAVSVVQSLRFLGAALSPLAFVPLYHLDPLTAFLVPAALALTVPAALLHPTGARPGTTPVTR
;
A
#
# COMPACT_ATOMS: atom_id res chain seq x y z
N MET A 1 9.35 -14.89 22.26
CA MET A 1 8.17 -14.61 21.39
C MET A 1 7.77 -15.90 20.69
N SER A 2 6.47 -16.23 20.61
CA SER A 2 6.04 -17.35 19.79
C SER A 2 6.27 -17.02 18.31
N ARG A 3 7.00 -17.90 17.59
CA ARG A 3 7.31 -17.74 16.16
C ARG A 3 6.03 -17.55 15.33
N LEU A 4 4.95 -18.22 15.72
CA LEU A 4 3.64 -18.12 15.07
C LEU A 4 3.05 -16.71 15.13
N ARG A 5 3.10 -16.02 16.29
CA ARG A 5 2.60 -14.64 16.42
C ARG A 5 3.43 -13.62 15.64
N LEU A 6 4.73 -13.87 15.53
CA LEU A 6 5.60 -13.03 14.70
C LEU A 6 5.27 -13.23 13.21
N ALA A 7 5.08 -14.47 12.77
CA ALA A 7 4.65 -14.77 11.41
C ALA A 7 3.28 -14.14 11.11
N ALA A 8 2.31 -14.23 12.03
CA ALA A 8 0.99 -13.61 11.90
C ALA A 8 1.07 -12.07 11.80
N LEU A 9 1.99 -11.43 12.52
CA LEU A 9 2.22 -9.98 12.43
C LEU A 9 2.62 -9.57 11.01
N TYR A 10 3.54 -10.30 10.37
CA TYR A 10 3.96 -10.02 8.99
C TYR A 10 2.89 -10.44 7.97
N ALA A 11 2.25 -11.62 8.16
CA ALA A 11 1.19 -12.10 7.29
C ALA A 11 -0.02 -11.17 7.28
N GLY A 12 -0.27 -10.44 8.36
CA GLY A 12 -1.29 -9.39 8.42
C GLY A 12 -1.11 -8.29 7.37
N GLY A 13 0.13 -8.05 6.95
CA GLY A 13 0.44 -7.13 5.86
C GLY A 13 -0.11 -7.57 4.50
N PHE A 14 -0.29 -8.88 4.28
CA PHE A 14 -0.84 -9.43 3.04
C PHE A 14 -2.35 -9.16 2.89
N LEU A 15 -3.12 -9.32 3.98
CA LEU A 15 -4.59 -9.38 3.93
C LEU A 15 -5.23 -8.11 3.36
N GLY A 16 -4.74 -6.93 3.76
CA GLY A 16 -5.30 -5.65 3.33
C GLY A 16 -5.20 -5.41 1.82
N PRO A 17 -3.99 -5.40 1.26
CA PRO A 17 -3.78 -5.25 -0.18
C PRO A 17 -4.44 -6.37 -1.00
N PHE A 18 -4.44 -7.60 -0.49
CA PHE A 18 -5.16 -8.71 -1.09
C PHE A 18 -6.66 -8.41 -1.22
N GLY A 19 -7.31 -8.05 -0.12
CA GLY A 19 -8.74 -7.72 -0.11
C GLY A 19 -9.09 -6.54 -1.00
N GLY A 20 -8.20 -5.55 -1.13
CA GLY A 20 -8.38 -4.42 -2.03
C GLY A 20 -8.39 -4.81 -3.50
N ALA A 21 -7.56 -5.75 -3.90
CA ALA A 21 -7.31 -6.09 -5.31
C ALA A 21 -8.01 -7.37 -5.80
N MET A 22 -8.45 -8.27 -4.91
CA MET A 22 -8.97 -9.59 -5.30
C MET A 22 -10.22 -9.55 -6.18
N THR A 23 -11.04 -8.50 -6.09
CA THR A 23 -12.24 -8.38 -6.90
C THR A 23 -11.96 -7.88 -8.32
N SER A 24 -10.78 -7.35 -8.61
CA SER A 24 -10.46 -6.80 -9.93
C SER A 24 -10.52 -7.83 -11.07
N SER A 25 -10.25 -9.09 -10.76
CA SER A 25 -10.27 -10.20 -11.74
C SER A 25 -11.62 -10.90 -11.89
N VAL A 26 -12.57 -10.63 -10.98
CA VAL A 26 -13.86 -11.34 -10.92
C VAL A 26 -15.05 -10.44 -11.22
N LEU A 27 -14.82 -9.26 -11.77
CA LEU A 27 -15.89 -8.28 -12.07
C LEU A 27 -16.93 -8.79 -13.08
N PRO A 28 -16.55 -9.51 -14.15
CA PRO A 28 -17.53 -10.10 -15.08
C PRO A 28 -18.45 -11.11 -14.39
N GLU A 29 -17.91 -11.99 -13.55
CA GLU A 29 -18.64 -13.03 -12.83
C GLU A 29 -19.61 -12.41 -11.80
N VAL A 30 -19.16 -11.38 -11.08
CA VAL A 30 -20.02 -10.59 -10.18
C VAL A 30 -21.12 -9.88 -10.95
N GLY A 31 -20.78 -9.30 -12.11
CA GLY A 31 -21.77 -8.65 -12.99
C GLY A 31 -22.83 -9.62 -13.49
N ALA A 32 -22.42 -10.79 -13.97
CA ALA A 32 -23.31 -11.83 -14.46
C ALA A 32 -24.25 -12.36 -13.35
N ASP A 33 -23.72 -12.58 -12.15
CA ASP A 33 -24.47 -13.14 -11.02
C ASP A 33 -25.55 -12.17 -10.49
N PHE A 34 -25.32 -10.87 -10.54
CA PHE A 34 -26.28 -9.84 -10.11
C PHE A 34 -27.05 -9.19 -11.27
N GLY A 35 -26.86 -9.62 -12.50
CA GLY A 35 -27.52 -9.04 -13.68
C GLY A 35 -27.14 -7.59 -13.94
N VAL A 36 -25.89 -7.18 -13.63
CA VAL A 36 -25.38 -5.83 -13.83
C VAL A 36 -24.15 -5.82 -14.77
N SER A 37 -23.82 -4.67 -15.32
CA SER A 37 -22.61 -4.54 -16.14
C SER A 37 -21.34 -4.75 -15.30
N ALA A 38 -20.26 -5.21 -15.93
CA ALA A 38 -18.93 -5.31 -15.28
C ALA A 38 -18.45 -3.93 -14.77
N GLY A 39 -18.82 -2.84 -15.47
CA GLY A 39 -18.57 -1.47 -15.01
C GLY A 39 -19.31 -1.13 -13.72
N ALA A 40 -20.56 -1.57 -13.56
CA ALA A 40 -21.29 -1.41 -12.30
C ALA A 40 -20.66 -2.29 -11.19
N ALA A 41 -20.24 -3.52 -11.52
CA ALA A 41 -19.54 -4.40 -10.59
C ALA A 41 -18.19 -3.81 -10.10
N ALA A 42 -17.52 -2.99 -10.94
CA ALA A 42 -16.29 -2.30 -10.56
C ALA A 42 -16.47 -1.32 -9.38
N SER A 43 -17.71 -0.90 -9.08
CA SER A 43 -18.02 -0.14 -7.85
C SER A 43 -17.63 -0.87 -6.57
N THR A 44 -17.47 -2.20 -6.61
CA THR A 44 -16.98 -3.00 -5.48
C THR A 44 -15.55 -2.65 -5.05
N LEU A 45 -14.71 -2.20 -5.99
CA LEU A 45 -13.37 -1.70 -5.70
C LEU A 45 -13.45 -0.36 -4.96
N THR A 46 -14.25 0.58 -5.46
CA THR A 46 -14.48 1.88 -4.82
C THR A 46 -15.16 1.71 -3.46
N GLY A 47 -16.14 0.79 -3.37
CA GLY A 47 -16.84 0.46 -2.12
C GLY A 47 -15.91 -0.01 -1.01
N TYR A 48 -14.79 -0.66 -1.35
CA TYR A 48 -13.75 -1.01 -0.40
C TYR A 48 -12.77 0.14 -0.15
N MET A 49 -12.23 0.73 -1.22
CA MET A 49 -11.12 1.69 -1.14
C MET A 49 -11.51 3.01 -0.48
N LEU A 50 -12.73 3.48 -0.67
CA LEU A 50 -13.18 4.75 -0.14
C LEU A 50 -13.27 4.73 1.40
N PRO A 51 -14.01 3.80 2.05
CA PRO A 51 -14.01 3.70 3.51
C PRO A 51 -12.62 3.38 4.09
N PHE A 52 -11.84 2.54 3.41
CA PHE A 52 -10.47 2.23 3.78
C PHE A 52 -9.60 3.49 3.87
N SER A 53 -9.57 4.29 2.82
CA SER A 53 -8.74 5.50 2.77
C SER A 53 -9.19 6.56 3.78
N LEU A 54 -10.49 6.82 3.87
CA LEU A 54 -11.04 7.84 4.76
C LEU A 54 -10.82 7.49 6.23
N LEU A 55 -11.15 6.26 6.63
CA LEU A 55 -10.97 5.83 8.02
C LEU A 55 -9.50 5.65 8.40
N MET A 56 -8.63 5.34 7.42
CA MET A 56 -7.21 5.23 7.67
C MET A 56 -6.59 6.53 8.18
N LEU A 57 -7.11 7.70 7.82
CA LEU A 57 -6.63 9.00 8.32
C LEU A 57 -6.60 9.10 9.85
N VAL A 58 -7.52 8.43 10.52
CA VAL A 58 -7.68 8.51 11.98
C VAL A 58 -7.44 7.18 12.69
N SER A 59 -7.43 6.07 11.95
CA SER A 59 -7.42 4.71 12.51
C SER A 59 -6.19 4.41 13.37
N GLY A 60 -5.03 4.88 12.99
CA GLY A 60 -3.81 4.70 13.78
C GLY A 60 -3.87 5.36 15.15
N THR A 61 -4.41 6.57 15.22
CA THR A 61 -4.59 7.29 16.50
C THR A 61 -5.70 6.67 17.34
N LEU A 62 -6.84 6.33 16.73
CA LEU A 62 -7.95 5.67 17.43
C LEU A 62 -7.53 4.27 17.93
N GLY A 63 -6.86 3.50 17.10
CA GLY A 63 -6.35 2.19 17.46
C GLY A 63 -5.31 2.24 18.58
N GLY A 64 -4.47 3.28 18.60
CA GLY A 64 -3.57 3.54 19.72
C GLY A 64 -4.30 3.81 21.04
N ARG A 65 -5.42 4.57 20.99
CA ARG A 65 -6.27 4.84 22.17
C ARG A 65 -7.00 3.59 22.70
N TRP A 66 -7.44 2.71 21.80
CA TRP A 66 -8.13 1.45 22.15
C TRP A 66 -7.14 0.33 22.53
N GLY A 67 -5.84 0.57 22.29
CA GLY A 67 -4.77 -0.44 22.38
C GLY A 67 -4.61 -1.22 21.08
N ALA A 68 -3.42 -1.14 20.50
CA ALA A 68 -3.12 -1.70 19.17
C ALA A 68 -3.50 -3.18 19.04
N VAL A 69 -3.20 -4.01 20.06
CA VAL A 69 -3.52 -5.46 20.06
C VAL A 69 -5.03 -5.69 19.96
N ARG A 70 -5.82 -4.95 20.75
CA ARG A 70 -7.29 -5.06 20.76
C ARG A 70 -7.89 -4.54 19.46
N ALA A 71 -7.43 -3.39 18.98
CA ALA A 71 -7.92 -2.75 17.77
C ALA A 71 -7.67 -3.64 16.54
N VAL A 72 -6.45 -4.20 16.38
CA VAL A 72 -6.13 -5.12 15.27
C VAL A 72 -6.96 -6.40 15.34
N ARG A 73 -7.14 -6.98 16.54
CA ARG A 73 -7.97 -8.18 16.70
C ARG A 73 -9.42 -7.92 16.32
N LEU A 74 -10.00 -6.80 16.78
CA LEU A 74 -11.37 -6.41 16.42
C LEU A 74 -11.48 -6.12 14.91
N ALA A 75 -10.47 -5.49 14.31
CA ALA A 75 -10.42 -5.26 12.87
C ALA A 75 -10.42 -6.57 12.07
N TYR A 76 -9.65 -7.57 12.47
CA TYR A 76 -9.68 -8.89 11.81
C TYR A 76 -11.03 -9.61 11.97
N VAL A 77 -11.67 -9.53 13.15
CA VAL A 77 -13.01 -10.09 13.36
C VAL A 77 -14.02 -9.38 12.46
N ALA A 78 -14.02 -8.04 12.46
CA ALA A 78 -14.91 -7.25 11.61
C ALA A 78 -14.66 -7.52 10.12
N TYR A 79 -13.39 -7.67 9.72
CA TYR A 79 -13.01 -8.03 8.35
C TYR A 79 -13.51 -9.43 7.97
N ALA A 80 -13.39 -10.42 8.86
CA ALA A 80 -13.92 -11.77 8.63
C ALA A 80 -15.44 -11.77 8.47
N VAL A 81 -16.16 -11.08 9.37
CA VAL A 81 -17.62 -10.90 9.27
C VAL A 81 -18.02 -10.23 7.96
N ALA A 82 -17.33 -9.13 7.59
CA ALA A 82 -17.57 -8.44 6.34
C ALA A 82 -17.29 -9.33 5.12
N SER A 83 -16.27 -10.18 5.19
CA SER A 83 -15.96 -11.13 4.12
C SER A 83 -17.04 -12.21 3.99
N VAL A 84 -17.60 -12.70 5.11
CA VAL A 84 -18.77 -13.59 5.09
C VAL A 84 -19.97 -12.89 4.44
N LEU A 85 -20.29 -11.65 4.82
CA LEU A 85 -21.36 -10.87 4.22
C LEU A 85 -21.19 -10.71 2.70
N CYS A 86 -19.95 -10.49 2.24
CA CYS A 86 -19.64 -10.47 0.81
C CYS A 86 -19.88 -11.85 0.15
N ALA A 87 -19.46 -12.95 0.79
CA ALA A 87 -19.59 -14.29 0.24
C ALA A 87 -21.07 -14.73 0.11
N VAL A 88 -21.93 -14.29 1.04
CA VAL A 88 -23.38 -14.64 1.03
C VAL A 88 -24.25 -13.53 0.43
N SER A 89 -23.67 -12.51 -0.19
CA SER A 89 -24.43 -11.39 -0.76
C SER A 89 -25.35 -11.84 -1.89
N TRP A 90 -26.58 -11.35 -1.87
CA TRP A 90 -27.65 -11.66 -2.83
C TRP A 90 -27.93 -10.53 -3.83
N SER A 91 -27.24 -9.43 -3.69
CA SER A 91 -27.37 -8.25 -4.57
C SER A 91 -26.11 -7.40 -4.55
N LEU A 92 -25.89 -6.58 -5.58
CA LEU A 92 -24.76 -5.66 -5.64
C LEU A 92 -24.73 -4.67 -4.47
N PRO A 93 -25.84 -4.02 -4.03
CA PRO A 93 -25.83 -3.18 -2.84
C PRO A 93 -25.42 -3.90 -1.57
N ALA A 94 -25.86 -5.16 -1.37
CA ALA A 94 -25.45 -5.97 -0.23
C ALA A 94 -23.94 -6.27 -0.26
N LEU A 95 -23.39 -6.60 -1.45
CA LEU A 95 -21.97 -6.77 -1.65
C LEU A 95 -21.21 -5.46 -1.37
N LEU A 96 -21.70 -4.32 -1.84
CA LEU A 96 -21.08 -3.01 -1.59
C LEU A 96 -21.04 -2.66 -0.10
N ALA A 97 -22.09 -2.96 0.66
CA ALA A 97 -22.12 -2.77 2.10
C ALA A 97 -21.07 -3.65 2.81
N GLY A 98 -20.96 -4.92 2.42
CA GLY A 98 -19.91 -5.83 2.91
C GLY A 98 -18.51 -5.33 2.57
N ARG A 99 -18.29 -4.85 1.34
CA ARG A 99 -17.02 -4.26 0.89
C ARG A 99 -16.67 -3.00 1.67
N ALA A 100 -17.64 -2.12 1.94
CA ALA A 100 -17.44 -0.92 2.73
C ALA A 100 -17.01 -1.26 4.17
N LEU A 101 -17.66 -2.23 4.80
CA LEU A 101 -17.29 -2.72 6.12
C LEU A 101 -15.90 -3.38 6.12
N GLN A 102 -15.58 -4.15 5.09
CA GLN A 102 -14.29 -4.80 4.91
C GLN A 102 -13.16 -3.77 4.77
N GLY A 103 -13.36 -2.72 3.96
CA GLY A 103 -12.42 -1.61 3.81
C GLY A 103 -12.27 -0.81 5.12
N ALA A 104 -13.37 -0.51 5.80
CA ALA A 104 -13.39 0.17 7.08
C ALA A 104 -12.60 -0.60 8.16
N ALA A 105 -12.81 -1.92 8.25
CA ALA A 105 -12.08 -2.78 9.17
C ALA A 105 -10.58 -2.81 8.84
N ASN A 106 -10.23 -2.96 7.55
CA ASN A 106 -8.84 -2.99 7.13
C ASN A 106 -8.07 -1.69 7.41
N ALA A 107 -8.74 -0.55 7.46
CA ALA A 107 -8.12 0.73 7.79
C ALA A 107 -7.38 0.71 9.15
N PHE A 108 -7.80 -0.16 10.08
CA PHE A 108 -7.18 -0.34 11.40
C PHE A 108 -6.04 -1.36 11.42
N THR A 109 -5.76 -2.06 10.33
CA THR A 109 -4.69 -3.08 10.32
C THR A 109 -3.34 -2.49 9.96
N THR A 110 -3.16 -1.96 8.77
CA THR A 110 -1.86 -1.53 8.23
C THR A 110 -1.08 -0.58 9.17
N PRO A 111 -1.61 0.55 9.66
CA PRO A 111 -0.83 1.46 10.48
C PRO A 111 -0.46 0.88 11.85
N LEU A 112 -1.36 0.08 12.43
CA LEU A 112 -1.12 -0.53 13.74
C LEU A 112 -0.15 -1.72 13.64
N LEU A 113 -0.18 -2.48 12.54
CA LEU A 113 0.78 -3.55 12.28
C LEU A 113 2.18 -2.99 12.02
N LEU A 114 2.30 -1.90 11.26
CA LEU A 114 3.58 -1.22 11.06
C LEU A 114 4.16 -0.70 12.39
N ALA A 115 3.33 -0.07 13.22
CA ALA A 115 3.74 0.35 14.56
C ALA A 115 4.13 -0.85 15.45
N ALA A 116 3.41 -1.98 15.33
CA ALA A 116 3.74 -3.21 16.04
C ALA A 116 5.06 -3.83 15.55
N VAL A 117 5.33 -3.82 14.22
CA VAL A 117 6.63 -4.23 13.68
C VAL A 117 7.75 -3.38 14.25
N ALA A 118 7.58 -2.06 14.28
CA ALA A 118 8.59 -1.17 14.86
C ALA A 118 8.82 -1.40 16.36
N ALA A 119 7.76 -1.76 17.10
CA ALA A 119 7.86 -2.03 18.54
C ALA A 119 8.60 -3.35 18.87
N VAL A 120 8.57 -4.34 17.97
CA VAL A 120 9.20 -5.66 18.20
C VAL A 120 10.54 -5.83 17.48
N ALA A 121 10.82 -5.01 16.47
CA ALA A 121 12.05 -5.09 15.69
C ALA A 121 13.24 -4.47 16.47
N PRO A 122 14.43 -5.10 16.44
CA PRO A 122 15.65 -4.44 16.89
C PRO A 122 15.89 -3.17 16.07
N ARG A 123 16.37 -2.10 16.74
CA ARG A 123 16.58 -0.79 16.08
C ARG A 123 17.49 -0.89 14.85
N GLU A 124 18.53 -1.72 14.93
CA GLU A 124 19.53 -1.95 13.86
C GLU A 124 18.94 -2.73 12.67
N ARG A 125 17.78 -3.34 12.83
CA ARG A 125 17.12 -4.17 11.79
C ARG A 125 15.69 -3.66 11.46
N LEU A 126 15.38 -2.44 11.85
CA LEU A 126 14.05 -1.86 11.62
C LEU A 126 13.71 -1.83 10.12
N GLY A 127 14.63 -1.37 9.28
CA GLY A 127 14.43 -1.32 7.83
C GLY A 127 14.19 -2.70 7.22
N ARG A 128 14.96 -3.74 7.65
CA ARG A 128 14.73 -5.12 7.19
C ARG A 128 13.37 -5.67 7.60
N SER A 129 12.92 -5.33 8.81
CA SER A 129 11.60 -5.74 9.32
C SER A 129 10.47 -5.05 8.54
N LEU A 130 10.62 -3.76 8.25
CA LEU A 130 9.69 -3.01 7.42
C LEU A 130 9.71 -3.47 5.97
N GLY A 131 10.88 -3.82 5.42
CA GLY A 131 11.03 -4.42 4.09
C GLY A 131 10.28 -5.75 3.98
N LEU A 132 10.40 -6.63 4.98
CA LEU A 132 9.64 -7.89 5.02
C LEU A 132 8.12 -7.63 5.10
N PHE A 133 7.68 -6.69 5.92
CA PHE A 133 6.27 -6.32 5.98
C PHE A 133 5.76 -5.76 4.64
N ALA A 134 6.54 -4.90 4.00
CA ALA A 134 6.22 -4.33 2.70
C ALA A 134 6.21 -5.40 1.58
N SER A 135 7.06 -6.44 1.66
CA SER A 135 6.99 -7.57 0.73
C SER A 135 5.70 -8.38 0.88
N MET A 136 5.18 -8.53 2.10
CA MET A 136 3.89 -9.16 2.34
C MET A 136 2.73 -8.33 1.75
N GLN A 137 2.80 -6.99 1.86
CA GLN A 137 1.82 -6.11 1.23
C GLN A 137 1.87 -6.22 -0.30
N ALA A 138 3.08 -6.19 -0.88
CA ALA A 138 3.27 -6.34 -2.32
C ALA A 138 2.79 -7.71 -2.82
N ALA A 139 3.07 -8.79 -2.07
CA ALA A 139 2.56 -10.12 -2.38
C ALA A 139 1.03 -10.18 -2.36
N GLY A 140 0.40 -9.58 -1.34
CA GLY A 140 -1.06 -9.48 -1.27
C GLY A 140 -1.65 -8.81 -2.51
N GLN A 141 -1.11 -7.67 -2.91
CA GLN A 141 -1.58 -6.91 -4.08
C GLN A 141 -1.31 -7.65 -5.40
N THR A 142 -0.14 -8.26 -5.56
CA THR A 142 0.29 -8.92 -6.80
C THR A 142 -0.46 -10.22 -7.04
N PHE A 143 -0.67 -11.03 -6.00
CA PHE A 143 -1.32 -12.34 -6.14
C PHE A 143 -2.84 -12.30 -5.97
N ALA A 144 -3.42 -11.18 -5.52
CA ALA A 144 -4.85 -11.08 -5.32
C ALA A 144 -5.68 -11.32 -6.59
N PRO A 145 -5.37 -10.74 -7.75
CA PRO A 145 -6.12 -11.01 -8.98
C PRO A 145 -6.02 -12.47 -9.42
N LEU A 146 -4.85 -13.10 -9.25
CA LEU A 146 -4.63 -14.49 -9.59
C LEU A 146 -5.48 -15.42 -8.72
N LEU A 147 -5.40 -15.25 -7.40
CA LEU A 147 -6.15 -16.08 -6.45
C LEU A 147 -7.66 -15.83 -6.56
N GLY A 148 -8.07 -14.58 -6.81
CA GLY A 148 -9.46 -14.23 -7.11
C GLY A 148 -9.96 -14.92 -8.37
N GLY A 149 -9.19 -14.88 -9.45
CA GLY A 149 -9.52 -15.53 -10.72
C GLY A 149 -9.65 -17.06 -10.60
N VAL A 150 -8.68 -17.71 -9.96
CA VAL A 150 -8.76 -19.17 -9.68
C VAL A 150 -9.99 -19.52 -8.84
N ALA A 151 -10.29 -18.74 -7.83
CA ALA A 151 -11.51 -18.96 -7.03
C ALA A 151 -12.79 -18.82 -7.88
N ALA A 152 -12.79 -17.89 -8.84
CA ALA A 152 -13.94 -17.62 -9.71
C ALA A 152 -14.22 -18.74 -10.72
N GLU A 153 -13.27 -19.63 -11.01
CA GLU A 153 -13.52 -20.82 -11.84
C GLU A 153 -14.62 -21.71 -11.25
N VAL A 154 -14.79 -21.69 -9.92
CA VAL A 154 -15.87 -22.38 -9.22
C VAL A 154 -16.95 -21.37 -8.82
N SER A 155 -16.58 -20.32 -8.08
CA SER A 155 -17.44 -19.20 -7.73
C SER A 155 -16.57 -18.07 -7.17
N TRP A 156 -16.80 -16.83 -7.61
CA TRP A 156 -16.13 -15.63 -7.08
C TRP A 156 -16.28 -15.49 -5.54
N ARG A 157 -17.31 -16.09 -4.96
CA ARG A 157 -17.58 -16.10 -3.51
C ARG A 157 -16.49 -16.81 -2.71
N TRP A 158 -15.80 -17.77 -3.30
CA TRP A 158 -14.69 -18.49 -2.64
C TRP A 158 -13.49 -17.59 -2.32
N ALA A 159 -13.28 -16.53 -3.10
CA ALA A 159 -12.24 -15.53 -2.79
C ALA A 159 -12.51 -14.87 -1.42
N PHE A 160 -13.79 -14.56 -1.13
CA PHE A 160 -14.19 -14.00 0.17
C PHE A 160 -14.17 -15.05 1.29
N ALA A 161 -14.53 -16.30 1.00
CA ALA A 161 -14.40 -17.39 1.97
C ALA A 161 -12.93 -17.60 2.40
N GLY A 162 -12.01 -17.57 1.45
CA GLY A 162 -10.57 -17.61 1.72
C GLY A 162 -10.10 -16.42 2.58
N ALA A 163 -10.53 -15.20 2.23
CA ALA A 163 -10.25 -14.01 3.02
C ALA A 163 -10.80 -14.10 4.45
N THR A 164 -12.01 -14.68 4.62
CA THR A 164 -12.60 -14.98 5.94
C THR A 164 -11.72 -15.91 6.76
N ALA A 165 -11.29 -17.03 6.17
CA ALA A 165 -10.46 -18.01 6.87
C ALA A 165 -9.12 -17.40 7.33
N VAL A 166 -8.46 -16.61 6.47
CA VAL A 166 -7.20 -15.93 6.81
C VAL A 166 -7.42 -14.89 7.92
N ALA A 167 -8.46 -14.05 7.81
CA ALA A 167 -8.74 -13.03 8.82
C ALA A 167 -9.10 -13.66 10.18
N ALA A 168 -9.90 -14.74 10.20
CA ALA A 168 -10.23 -15.47 11.41
C ALA A 168 -8.99 -16.10 12.05
N ALA A 169 -8.11 -16.73 11.26
CA ALA A 169 -6.86 -17.28 11.75
C ALA A 169 -5.97 -16.20 12.39
N LEU A 170 -5.82 -15.03 11.75
CA LEU A 170 -5.06 -13.90 12.28
C LEU A 170 -5.67 -13.33 13.56
N ALA A 171 -7.01 -13.27 13.66
CA ALA A 171 -7.72 -12.84 14.87
C ALA A 171 -7.48 -13.79 16.05
N LEU A 172 -7.43 -15.10 15.79
CA LEU A 172 -7.21 -16.15 16.81
C LEU A 172 -5.74 -16.17 17.28
N ILE A 173 -4.78 -16.12 16.34
CA ILE A 173 -3.34 -16.13 16.67
C ILE A 173 -2.94 -14.87 17.43
N GLY A 174 -3.44 -13.70 17.00
CA GLY A 174 -3.20 -12.40 17.59
C GLY A 174 -1.76 -11.90 17.42
N LEU A 175 -1.46 -10.76 18.01
CA LEU A 175 -0.16 -10.10 17.94
C LEU A 175 0.83 -10.62 19.00
N PRO A 176 2.16 -10.42 18.77
CA PRO A 176 3.18 -10.75 19.76
C PRO A 176 2.96 -10.05 21.11
N ALA A 177 3.33 -10.72 22.20
CA ALA A 177 3.18 -10.20 23.55
C ALA A 177 4.02 -8.94 23.82
N ALA A 178 5.09 -8.73 23.06
CA ALA A 178 5.96 -7.56 23.15
C ALA A 178 5.35 -6.29 22.57
N VAL A 179 4.23 -6.38 21.82
CA VAL A 179 3.49 -5.19 21.36
C VAL A 179 2.82 -4.53 22.58
N PRO A 180 3.04 -3.23 22.80
CA PRO A 180 2.45 -2.52 23.95
C PRO A 180 0.93 -2.67 23.98
N ARG A 181 0.40 -3.14 25.13
CA ARG A 181 -1.04 -3.32 25.35
C ARG A 181 -1.72 -2.10 25.93
N GLY A 182 -0.94 -1.21 26.55
CA GLY A 182 -1.44 0.02 27.14
C GLY A 182 -1.96 0.96 26.05
N GLY A 183 -3.19 1.44 26.21
CA GLY A 183 -3.75 2.46 25.36
C GLY A 183 -3.10 3.81 25.69
N GLN A 184 -2.12 4.22 24.91
CA GLN A 184 -1.75 5.63 24.87
C GLN A 184 -2.96 6.41 24.35
N ARG A 185 -3.26 7.55 24.98
CA ARG A 185 -4.35 8.42 24.55
C ARG A 185 -3.81 9.67 23.85
N PRO A 186 -3.10 9.53 22.70
CA PRO A 186 -2.59 10.68 22.01
C PRO A 186 -3.76 11.54 21.50
N PRO A 187 -3.61 12.87 21.49
CA PRO A 187 -4.59 13.73 20.84
C PRO A 187 -4.60 13.47 19.34
N LEU A 188 -5.77 13.54 18.68
CA LEU A 188 -5.89 13.33 17.23
C LEU A 188 -4.94 14.23 16.44
N ARG A 189 -4.77 15.47 16.91
CA ARG A 189 -3.88 16.47 16.28
C ARG A 189 -2.40 16.06 16.25
N SER A 190 -1.96 15.16 17.14
CA SER A 190 -0.55 14.76 17.21
C SER A 190 -0.06 14.01 15.97
N ALA A 191 -0.98 13.42 15.19
CA ALA A 191 -0.66 12.76 13.91
C ALA A 191 -0.45 13.75 12.75
N TRP A 192 -0.91 15.01 12.89
CA TRP A 192 -0.95 16.02 11.82
C TRP A 192 0.17 17.06 11.94
N ARG A 193 1.33 16.64 12.41
CA ARG A 193 2.49 17.53 12.52
C ARG A 193 3.02 17.92 11.14
N PRO A 194 3.62 19.11 10.97
CA PRO A 194 4.16 19.56 9.67
C PRO A 194 5.13 18.56 9.04
N ARG A 195 5.90 17.84 9.86
CA ARG A 195 6.82 16.80 9.41
C ARG A 195 6.08 15.59 8.84
N THR A 196 5.06 15.10 9.54
CA THR A 196 4.20 14.00 9.07
C THR A 196 3.53 14.39 7.76
N LEU A 197 3.02 15.62 7.66
CA LEU A 197 2.39 16.13 6.44
C LEU A 197 3.36 16.20 5.26
N ARG A 198 4.62 16.59 5.48
CA ARG A 198 5.66 16.56 4.43
C ARG A 198 5.93 15.13 3.95
N LEU A 199 6.05 14.17 4.87
CA LEU A 199 6.24 12.76 4.52
C LEU A 199 5.01 12.20 3.79
N ALA A 200 3.81 12.60 4.21
CA ALA A 200 2.56 12.22 3.59
C ALA A 200 2.42 12.79 2.17
N ALA A 201 2.79 14.06 1.97
CA ALA A 201 2.81 14.70 0.65
C ALA A 201 3.86 14.03 -0.28
N ALA A 202 5.06 13.71 0.25
CA ALA A 202 6.06 12.95 -0.50
C ALA A 202 5.53 11.55 -0.90
N GLY A 203 4.83 10.88 0.01
CA GLY A 203 4.20 9.59 -0.23
C GLY A 203 3.06 9.65 -1.25
N PHE A 204 2.22 10.69 -1.16
CA PHE A 204 1.13 10.97 -2.10
C PHE A 204 1.66 11.08 -3.54
N VAL A 205 2.66 11.96 -3.74
CA VAL A 205 3.23 12.18 -5.07
C VAL A 205 4.00 10.95 -5.54
N ALA A 206 4.90 10.40 -4.72
CA ALA A 206 5.72 9.27 -5.14
C ALA A 206 4.86 8.04 -5.51
N TRP A 207 3.86 7.70 -4.68
CA TRP A 207 3.02 6.54 -4.96
C TRP A 207 2.01 6.83 -6.08
N GLY A 208 1.46 8.03 -6.14
CA GLY A 208 0.60 8.46 -7.24
C GLY A 208 1.30 8.40 -8.60
N CYS A 209 2.60 8.77 -8.62
CA CYS A 209 3.38 8.82 -9.85
C CYS A 209 4.15 7.53 -10.18
N LEU A 210 4.33 6.59 -9.24
CA LEU A 210 5.03 5.32 -9.49
C LEU A 210 4.09 4.12 -9.39
N GLY A 211 3.42 3.93 -8.23
CA GLY A 211 2.55 2.77 -8.02
C GLY A 211 1.16 2.91 -8.66
N GLY A 212 0.65 4.14 -8.73
CA GLY A 212 -0.68 4.45 -9.25
C GLY A 212 -0.78 4.51 -10.78
N VAL A 213 0.34 4.51 -11.50
CA VAL A 213 0.37 4.72 -12.98
C VAL A 213 0.44 3.44 -13.82
N SER A 214 0.19 2.29 -13.23
CA SER A 214 0.17 1.00 -13.96
C SER A 214 -0.74 1.00 -15.17
N PHE A 215 -1.86 1.74 -15.11
CA PHE A 215 -2.79 1.91 -16.22
C PHE A 215 -2.14 2.62 -17.44
N LEU A 216 -1.24 3.59 -17.23
CA LEU A 216 -0.52 4.24 -18.36
C LEU A 216 0.36 3.23 -19.10
N VAL A 217 1.07 2.37 -18.35
CA VAL A 217 1.88 1.30 -18.93
C VAL A 217 0.97 0.32 -19.69
N ALA A 218 -0.19 -0.04 -19.12
CA ALA A 218 -1.17 -0.91 -19.77
C ALA A 218 -1.71 -0.32 -21.08
N LEU A 219 -2.07 0.97 -21.08
CA LEU A 219 -2.54 1.69 -22.27
C LEU A 219 -1.46 1.68 -23.35
N ARG A 220 -0.23 2.07 -23.01
CA ARG A 220 0.87 2.07 -23.97
C ARG A 220 1.17 0.68 -24.55
N LEU A 221 1.17 -0.36 -23.70
CA LEU A 221 1.37 -1.75 -24.16
C LEU A 221 0.27 -2.20 -25.13
N GLY A 222 -0.96 -1.72 -24.95
CA GLY A 222 -2.06 -1.95 -25.89
C GLY A 222 -1.94 -1.13 -27.16
N ASP A 223 -1.85 0.20 -27.01
CA ASP A 223 -1.98 1.14 -28.13
C ASP A 223 -0.74 1.18 -29.02
N SER A 224 0.47 1.17 -28.43
CA SER A 224 1.72 1.29 -29.18
C SER A 224 2.30 -0.06 -29.64
N PHE A 225 1.98 -1.14 -28.92
CA PHE A 225 2.59 -2.46 -29.20
C PHE A 225 1.56 -3.56 -29.50
N GLY A 226 0.26 -3.28 -29.46
CA GLY A 226 -0.81 -4.22 -29.81
C GLY A 226 -0.95 -5.42 -28.87
N LEU A 227 -0.44 -5.34 -27.62
CA LEU A 227 -0.50 -6.46 -26.69
C LEU A 227 -1.92 -6.73 -26.22
N GLY A 228 -2.32 -7.99 -26.23
CA GLY A 228 -3.58 -8.44 -25.63
C GLY A 228 -3.61 -8.29 -24.09
N ALA A 229 -4.81 -8.36 -23.52
CA ALA A 229 -5.02 -8.13 -22.06
C ALA A 229 -4.16 -9.02 -21.17
N GLY A 230 -4.05 -10.33 -21.49
CA GLY A 230 -3.22 -11.27 -20.73
C GLY A 230 -1.73 -10.93 -20.77
N GLN A 231 -1.21 -10.55 -21.94
CA GLN A 231 0.20 -10.14 -22.10
C GLN A 231 0.50 -8.86 -21.32
N ARG A 232 -0.41 -7.87 -21.35
CA ARG A 232 -0.30 -6.65 -20.55
C ARG A 232 -0.27 -6.96 -19.06
N GLY A 233 -1.17 -7.83 -18.61
CA GLY A 233 -1.23 -8.29 -17.22
C GLY A 233 0.08 -8.94 -16.77
N LEU A 234 0.67 -9.80 -17.62
CA LEU A 234 1.95 -10.45 -17.34
C LEU A 234 3.08 -9.41 -17.15
N VAL A 235 3.20 -8.44 -18.07
CA VAL A 235 4.20 -7.36 -17.96
C VAL A 235 3.99 -6.54 -16.69
N LEU A 236 2.73 -6.18 -16.38
CA LEU A 236 2.41 -5.39 -15.19
C LEU A 236 2.74 -6.12 -13.88
N THR A 237 2.61 -7.44 -13.85
CA THR A 237 2.96 -8.27 -12.69
C THR A 237 4.44 -8.16 -12.33
N GLY A 238 5.31 -7.89 -13.29
CA GLY A 238 6.75 -7.70 -13.08
C GLY A 238 7.10 -6.66 -12.02
N PHE A 239 6.36 -5.55 -11.96
CA PHE A 239 6.53 -4.50 -10.94
C PHE A 239 6.37 -5.06 -9.51
N GLY A 240 5.31 -5.80 -9.26
CA GLY A 240 5.03 -6.38 -7.95
C GLY A 240 6.03 -7.50 -7.59
N LEU A 241 6.38 -8.35 -8.55
CA LEU A 241 7.34 -9.45 -8.32
C LEU A 241 8.71 -8.91 -7.94
N VAL A 242 9.24 -7.93 -8.69
CA VAL A 242 10.54 -7.31 -8.39
C VAL A 242 10.49 -6.57 -7.06
N ALA A 243 9.39 -5.88 -6.73
CA ALA A 243 9.19 -5.25 -5.43
C ALA A 243 9.27 -6.28 -4.28
N ILE A 244 8.65 -7.47 -4.44
CA ILE A 244 8.69 -8.54 -3.45
C ILE A 244 10.12 -9.06 -3.26
N VAL A 245 10.78 -9.43 -4.35
CA VAL A 245 12.14 -10.02 -4.31
C VAL A 245 13.16 -9.04 -3.72
N THR A 246 13.07 -7.76 -4.08
CA THR A 246 14.01 -6.73 -3.64
C THR A 246 13.70 -6.14 -2.27
N ALA A 247 12.53 -6.43 -1.67
CA ALA A 247 12.09 -5.81 -0.42
C ALA A 247 13.06 -6.02 0.75
N ARG A 248 13.66 -7.21 0.86
CA ARG A 248 14.63 -7.51 1.91
C ARG A 248 15.94 -6.74 1.72
N LEU A 249 16.42 -6.62 0.47
CA LEU A 249 17.59 -5.84 0.11
C LEU A 249 17.32 -4.34 0.37
N THR A 250 16.16 -3.85 -0.04
CA THR A 250 15.71 -2.48 0.23
C THR A 250 15.70 -2.17 1.74
N GLY A 251 15.18 -3.08 2.56
CA GLY A 251 15.18 -2.93 4.01
C GLY A 251 16.60 -2.87 4.58
N TRP A 252 17.51 -3.71 4.09
CA TRP A 252 18.92 -3.70 4.50
C TRP A 252 19.63 -2.37 4.08
N LEU A 253 19.33 -1.87 2.88
CA LEU A 253 19.85 -0.57 2.45
C LEU A 253 19.35 0.57 3.34
N VAL A 254 18.06 0.55 3.73
CA VAL A 254 17.49 1.54 4.64
C VAL A 254 18.21 1.53 5.99
N ASP A 255 18.55 0.35 6.52
CA ASP A 255 19.32 0.23 7.78
C ASP A 255 20.76 0.75 7.65
N ARG A 256 21.39 0.60 6.46
CA ARG A 256 22.81 0.93 6.24
C ARG A 256 23.06 2.36 5.80
N VAL A 257 22.31 2.84 4.80
CA VAL A 257 22.54 4.15 4.17
C VAL A 257 21.50 5.19 4.58
N GLY A 258 20.47 4.78 5.31
CA GLY A 258 19.45 5.65 5.87
C GLY A 258 18.17 5.75 5.05
N ALA A 259 17.06 5.82 5.75
CA ALA A 259 15.70 5.79 5.20
C ALA A 259 15.41 6.96 4.22
N ARG A 260 15.93 8.15 4.55
CA ARG A 260 15.72 9.35 3.73
C ARG A 260 16.41 9.24 2.37
N TRP A 261 17.64 8.77 2.36
CA TRP A 261 18.41 8.56 1.14
C TRP A 261 17.73 7.53 0.24
N CYS A 262 17.35 6.37 0.81
CA CYS A 262 16.64 5.31 0.07
C CYS A 262 15.34 5.81 -0.54
N ALA A 263 14.53 6.58 0.21
CA ALA A 263 13.28 7.13 -0.30
C ALA A 263 13.50 8.14 -1.44
N ARG A 264 14.51 9.00 -1.33
CA ARG A 264 14.84 9.98 -2.38
C ARG A 264 15.35 9.30 -3.64
N VAL A 265 16.36 8.43 -3.51
CA VAL A 265 16.89 7.68 -4.66
C VAL A 265 15.82 6.81 -5.29
N GLY A 266 14.98 6.16 -4.47
CA GLY A 266 13.85 5.40 -4.97
C GLY A 266 12.89 6.22 -5.83
N ALA A 267 12.54 7.42 -5.40
CA ALA A 267 11.66 8.31 -6.14
C ALA A 267 12.34 8.83 -7.44
N VAL A 268 13.61 9.26 -7.35
CA VAL A 268 14.37 9.78 -8.50
C VAL A 268 14.57 8.68 -9.55
N VAL A 269 15.12 7.54 -9.18
CA VAL A 269 15.37 6.45 -10.14
C VAL A 269 14.06 5.87 -10.66
N GLY A 270 13.04 5.69 -9.80
CA GLY A 270 11.71 5.26 -10.23
C GLY A 270 11.09 6.20 -11.26
N GLY A 271 11.23 7.52 -11.07
CA GLY A 271 10.79 8.52 -12.06
C GLY A 271 11.54 8.43 -13.39
N LEU A 272 12.87 8.25 -13.36
CA LEU A 272 13.67 8.06 -14.59
C LEU A 272 13.27 6.79 -15.34
N LEU A 273 13.03 5.68 -14.61
CA LEU A 273 12.56 4.43 -15.22
C LEU A 273 11.17 4.59 -15.84
N LEU A 274 10.28 5.34 -15.19
CA LEU A 274 8.96 5.65 -15.73
C LEU A 274 9.06 6.51 -17.00
N ALA A 275 9.91 7.55 -17.00
CA ALA A 275 10.17 8.35 -18.20
C ALA A 275 10.71 7.48 -19.34
N GLY A 276 11.70 6.62 -19.06
CA GLY A 276 12.21 5.65 -20.04
C GLY A 276 11.13 4.71 -20.57
N ALA A 277 10.25 4.21 -19.68
CA ALA A 277 9.10 3.39 -20.08
C ALA A 277 8.10 4.18 -20.95
N GLY A 278 8.08 5.51 -20.87
CA GLY A 278 7.29 6.40 -21.74
C GLY A 278 7.92 6.67 -23.12
N VAL A 279 9.24 6.63 -23.27
CA VAL A 279 9.97 7.05 -24.46
C VAL A 279 10.40 5.87 -25.34
N LEU A 280 10.93 4.79 -24.75
CA LEU A 280 11.64 3.75 -25.48
C LEU A 280 10.71 2.83 -26.28
N PRO A 281 11.02 2.53 -27.55
CA PRO A 281 10.11 1.86 -28.48
C PRO A 281 10.23 0.32 -28.46
N SER A 282 10.50 -0.29 -27.31
CA SER A 282 10.64 -1.75 -27.18
C SER A 282 9.80 -2.29 -26.03
N VAL A 283 8.92 -3.25 -26.29
CA VAL A 283 8.08 -3.93 -25.29
C VAL A 283 8.92 -4.53 -24.16
N VAL A 284 10.03 -5.21 -24.51
CA VAL A 284 10.93 -5.85 -23.54
C VAL A 284 11.57 -4.80 -22.64
N VAL A 285 12.02 -3.69 -23.20
CA VAL A 285 12.63 -2.59 -22.45
C VAL A 285 11.60 -1.92 -21.56
N VAL A 286 10.40 -1.61 -22.06
CA VAL A 286 9.30 -1.05 -21.26
C VAL A 286 8.95 -1.96 -20.08
N GLY A 287 8.83 -3.27 -20.34
CA GLY A 287 8.56 -4.26 -19.30
C GLY A 287 9.68 -4.35 -18.26
N ALA A 288 10.94 -4.34 -18.69
CA ALA A 288 12.10 -4.36 -17.80
C ALA A 288 12.19 -3.09 -16.93
N LEU A 289 11.97 -1.91 -17.52
CA LEU A 289 11.96 -0.63 -16.80
C LEU A 289 10.80 -0.56 -15.79
N TRP A 290 9.62 -1.03 -16.20
CA TRP A 290 8.46 -1.11 -15.29
C TRP A 290 8.73 -2.07 -14.14
N ALA A 291 9.26 -3.24 -14.39
CA ALA A 291 9.63 -4.21 -13.35
C ALA A 291 10.69 -3.63 -12.40
N ALA A 292 11.74 -2.99 -12.93
CA ALA A 292 12.76 -2.31 -12.14
C ALA A 292 12.18 -1.17 -11.28
N ALA A 293 11.21 -0.40 -11.83
CA ALA A 293 10.53 0.65 -11.09
C ALA A 293 9.84 0.11 -9.82
N GLY A 294 9.43 -1.16 -9.80
CA GLY A 294 8.90 -1.84 -8.62
C GLY A 294 9.89 -1.86 -7.45
N ALA A 295 11.17 -2.15 -7.70
CA ALA A 295 12.22 -2.13 -6.65
C ALA A 295 12.41 -0.73 -6.05
N PHE A 296 12.44 0.29 -6.90
CA PHE A 296 12.65 1.67 -6.46
C PHE A 296 11.41 2.27 -5.79
N SER A 297 10.22 1.91 -6.25
CA SER A 297 8.97 2.21 -5.56
C SER A 297 8.94 1.58 -4.16
N GLN A 298 9.43 0.35 -4.01
CA GLN A 298 9.56 -0.31 -2.72
C GLN A 298 10.53 0.44 -1.79
N ALA A 299 11.64 0.99 -2.33
CA ALA A 299 12.58 1.80 -1.56
C ALA A 299 11.92 3.08 -1.00
N VAL A 300 11.02 3.71 -1.77
CA VAL A 300 10.21 4.83 -1.28
C VAL A 300 9.32 4.40 -0.13
N VAL A 301 8.58 3.29 -0.29
CA VAL A 301 7.62 2.81 0.73
C VAL A 301 8.32 2.45 2.03
N VAL A 302 9.39 1.65 1.97
CA VAL A 302 10.15 1.22 3.15
C VAL A 302 10.83 2.41 3.81
N GLY A 303 11.43 3.30 3.01
CA GLY A 303 12.10 4.50 3.50
C GLY A 303 11.13 5.48 4.20
N LEU A 304 9.96 5.76 3.61
CA LEU A 304 8.95 6.61 4.23
C LEU A 304 8.42 6.00 5.54
N ASN A 305 8.14 4.70 5.56
CA ASN A 305 7.68 4.01 6.77
C ASN A 305 8.73 4.08 7.88
N ALA A 306 10.01 3.87 7.55
CA ALA A 306 11.10 3.99 8.50
C ALA A 306 11.25 5.43 9.03
N LEU A 307 11.15 6.45 8.16
CA LEU A 307 11.20 7.86 8.54
C LEU A 307 10.08 8.25 9.51
N VAL A 308 8.86 7.83 9.23
CA VAL A 308 7.71 8.11 10.11
C VAL A 308 7.92 7.47 11.48
N LEU A 309 8.30 6.19 11.50
CA LEU A 309 8.42 5.41 12.74
C LEU A 309 9.64 5.78 13.59
N SER A 310 10.71 6.30 12.97
CA SER A 310 11.92 6.72 13.69
C SER A 310 11.84 8.14 14.27
N THR A 311 10.87 8.94 13.87
CA THR A 311 10.83 10.36 14.19
C THR A 311 9.62 10.81 14.98
N GLU A 312 8.59 9.99 15.09
CA GLU A 312 7.36 10.32 15.80
C GLU A 312 7.36 9.72 17.21
N GLU A 313 7.57 10.60 18.19
CA GLU A 313 7.35 10.28 19.60
C GLU A 313 5.88 10.49 19.96
N GLY A 314 5.29 9.52 20.65
CA GLY A 314 3.95 9.62 21.24
C GLY A 314 2.78 9.13 20.38
N ASN A 315 2.82 9.21 19.05
CA ASN A 315 1.74 8.70 18.18
C ASN A 315 2.23 8.12 16.84
N PRO A 316 3.10 7.11 16.85
CA PRO A 316 3.64 6.53 15.62
C PRO A 316 2.55 5.90 14.74
N GLY A 317 1.53 5.26 15.34
CA GLY A 317 0.40 4.68 14.60
C GLY A 317 -0.42 5.72 13.87
N GLY A 318 -0.67 6.87 14.49
CA GLY A 318 -1.39 7.99 13.86
C GLY A 318 -0.60 8.61 12.70
N ALA A 319 0.71 8.82 12.88
CA ALA A 319 1.56 9.37 11.83
C ALA A 319 1.65 8.43 10.61
N VAL A 320 1.85 7.13 10.83
CA VAL A 320 1.82 6.10 9.77
C VAL A 320 0.47 6.12 9.07
N SER A 321 -0.62 6.24 9.81
CA SER A 321 -1.99 6.28 9.30
C SER A 321 -2.19 7.41 8.29
N VAL A 322 -1.74 8.63 8.63
CA VAL A 322 -1.83 9.80 7.74
C VAL A 322 -0.99 9.61 6.48
N VAL A 323 0.27 9.16 6.64
CA VAL A 323 1.17 8.94 5.49
C VAL A 323 0.64 7.87 4.55
N GLN A 324 0.16 6.75 5.08
CA GLN A 324 -0.38 5.66 4.28
C GLN A 324 -1.68 6.03 3.59
N SER A 325 -2.59 6.73 4.28
CA SER A 325 -3.85 7.21 3.69
C SER A 325 -3.59 8.13 2.48
N LEU A 326 -2.73 9.14 2.65
CA LEU A 326 -2.39 10.06 1.55
C LEU A 326 -1.66 9.34 0.41
N ARG A 327 -0.80 8.37 0.71
CA ARG A 327 -0.17 7.53 -0.30
C ARG A 327 -1.20 6.79 -1.17
N PHE A 328 -2.19 6.13 -0.55
CA PHE A 328 -3.25 5.44 -1.29
C PHE A 328 -4.17 6.41 -2.04
N LEU A 329 -4.43 7.59 -1.47
CA LEU A 329 -5.18 8.65 -2.14
C LEU A 329 -4.45 9.13 -3.40
N GLY A 330 -3.12 9.26 -3.37
CA GLY A 330 -2.31 9.59 -4.54
C GLY A 330 -2.51 8.59 -5.67
N ALA A 331 -2.45 7.28 -5.37
CA ALA A 331 -2.72 6.25 -6.37
C ALA A 331 -4.17 6.29 -6.90
N ALA A 332 -5.15 6.53 -6.02
CA ALA A 332 -6.56 6.60 -6.40
C ALA A 332 -6.87 7.78 -7.34
N LEU A 333 -6.15 8.89 -7.19
CA LEU A 333 -6.31 10.09 -8.02
C LEU A 333 -5.48 10.08 -9.32
N SER A 334 -4.49 9.18 -9.42
CA SER A 334 -3.62 9.08 -10.60
C SER A 334 -4.36 8.95 -11.93
N PRO A 335 -5.39 8.07 -12.07
CA PRO A 335 -6.12 7.97 -13.32
C PRO A 335 -6.84 9.27 -13.69
N LEU A 336 -7.43 9.97 -12.72
CA LEU A 336 -8.10 11.24 -12.95
C LEU A 336 -7.14 12.32 -13.44
N ALA A 337 -5.89 12.31 -12.95
CA ALA A 337 -4.86 13.27 -13.33
C ALA A 337 -4.21 12.94 -14.68
N PHE A 338 -3.91 11.68 -14.96
CA PHE A 338 -3.03 11.31 -16.07
C PHE A 338 -3.72 10.65 -17.26
N VAL A 339 -4.95 10.12 -17.13
CA VAL A 339 -5.69 9.60 -18.31
C VAL A 339 -6.04 10.71 -19.29
N PRO A 340 -6.53 11.90 -18.87
CA PRO A 340 -6.75 13.01 -19.79
C PRO A 340 -5.48 13.43 -20.54
N LEU A 341 -4.33 13.45 -19.83
CA LEU A 341 -3.04 13.76 -20.46
C LEU A 341 -2.64 12.70 -21.49
N TYR A 342 -2.92 11.41 -21.24
CA TYR A 342 -2.61 10.34 -22.17
C TYR A 342 -3.41 10.46 -23.50
N HIS A 343 -4.65 10.90 -23.42
CA HIS A 343 -5.45 11.14 -24.63
C HIS A 343 -5.05 12.40 -25.39
N LEU A 344 -4.39 13.36 -24.73
CA LEU A 344 -3.83 14.55 -25.39
C LEU A 344 -2.49 14.23 -26.03
N ASP A 345 -1.57 13.66 -25.27
CA ASP A 345 -0.25 13.22 -25.70
C ASP A 345 0.28 12.11 -24.79
N PRO A 346 0.41 10.87 -25.29
CA PRO A 346 0.92 9.75 -24.51
C PRO A 346 2.29 10.00 -23.85
N LEU A 347 3.19 10.71 -24.52
CA LEU A 347 4.53 11.01 -23.98
C LEU A 347 4.44 11.93 -22.76
N THR A 348 3.68 13.00 -22.85
CA THR A 348 3.44 13.94 -21.72
C THR A 348 2.84 13.23 -20.52
N ALA A 349 1.95 12.25 -20.74
CA ALA A 349 1.34 11.46 -19.65
C ALA A 349 2.35 10.62 -18.86
N PHE A 350 3.49 10.25 -19.44
CA PHE A 350 4.59 9.61 -18.73
C PHE A 350 5.59 10.61 -18.14
N LEU A 351 5.90 11.68 -18.86
CA LEU A 351 6.91 12.64 -18.43
C LEU A 351 6.44 13.49 -17.24
N VAL A 352 5.16 13.86 -17.16
CA VAL A 352 4.62 14.64 -16.04
C VAL A 352 4.72 13.88 -14.72
N PRO A 353 4.18 12.65 -14.55
CA PRO A 353 4.36 11.91 -13.31
C PRO A 353 5.83 11.57 -13.04
N ALA A 354 6.64 11.32 -14.06
CA ALA A 354 8.09 11.13 -13.89
C ALA A 354 8.74 12.37 -13.30
N ALA A 355 8.51 13.56 -13.85
CA ALA A 355 9.03 14.81 -13.34
C ALA A 355 8.58 15.11 -11.90
N LEU A 356 7.31 14.86 -11.58
CA LEU A 356 6.78 14.99 -10.23
C LEU A 356 7.46 14.02 -9.25
N ALA A 357 7.67 12.76 -9.65
CA ALA A 357 8.38 11.77 -8.83
C ALA A 357 9.86 12.15 -8.60
N LEU A 358 10.52 12.70 -9.61
CA LEU A 358 11.90 13.17 -9.52
C LEU A 358 12.08 14.36 -8.55
N THR A 359 11.17 15.32 -8.60
CA THR A 359 11.36 16.63 -7.97
C THR A 359 10.72 16.73 -6.60
N VAL A 360 9.44 16.38 -6.48
CA VAL A 360 8.65 16.68 -5.27
C VAL A 360 9.10 15.87 -4.06
N PRO A 361 9.24 14.52 -4.12
CA PRO A 361 9.74 13.77 -2.97
C PRO A 361 11.17 14.13 -2.61
N ALA A 362 12.03 14.41 -3.60
CA ALA A 362 13.40 14.82 -3.37
C ALA A 362 13.47 16.14 -2.59
N ALA A 363 12.62 17.13 -2.94
CA ALA A 363 12.53 18.42 -2.25
C ALA A 363 11.93 18.28 -0.84
N LEU A 364 10.80 17.56 -0.71
CA LEU A 364 10.11 17.38 0.58
C LEU A 364 10.93 16.56 1.59
N LEU A 365 11.76 15.66 1.13
CA LEU A 365 12.64 14.83 1.95
C LEU A 365 14.04 15.46 2.14
N HIS A 366 14.28 16.71 1.69
CA HIS A 366 15.53 17.39 1.94
C HIS A 366 15.74 17.61 3.45
N PRO A 367 16.97 17.47 3.99
CA PRO A 367 17.25 17.80 5.38
C PRO A 367 16.95 19.28 5.58
N THR A 368 15.90 19.64 6.29
CA THR A 368 15.76 21.01 6.81
C THR A 368 16.82 21.14 7.88
N GLY A 369 17.82 22.01 7.64
CA GLY A 369 18.94 22.22 8.53
C GLY A 369 18.48 22.51 9.96
N ALA A 370 18.54 21.51 10.82
CA ALA A 370 18.75 21.75 12.22
C ALA A 370 20.20 22.20 12.32
N ARG A 371 20.42 23.50 12.56
CA ARG A 371 21.70 23.98 13.06
C ARG A 371 22.08 23.10 14.24
N PRO A 372 23.28 22.51 14.29
CA PRO A 372 23.76 21.87 15.50
C PRO A 372 23.70 22.95 16.60
N GLY A 373 22.82 22.71 17.59
CA GLY A 373 22.78 23.54 18.75
C GLY A 373 24.18 23.54 19.38
N THR A 374 24.88 24.65 19.32
CA THR A 374 26.01 24.92 20.16
C THR A 374 25.51 24.90 21.60
N THR A 375 25.65 23.76 22.26
CA THR A 375 25.61 23.71 23.71
C THR A 375 26.75 24.55 24.23
N PRO A 376 26.51 25.63 25.01
CA PRO A 376 27.61 26.32 25.67
C PRO A 376 28.21 25.36 26.68
N VAL A 377 29.46 25.03 26.50
CA VAL A 377 30.28 24.42 27.54
C VAL A 377 30.40 25.44 28.65
N THR A 378 29.59 25.32 29.68
CA THR A 378 29.84 26.00 30.96
C THR A 378 31.04 25.33 31.64
N ARG A 379 32.09 26.10 31.78
CA ARG A 379 33.25 25.82 32.63
C ARG A 379 32.87 25.78 34.11
#